data_1db3da8eb67f0642744850eb455ab590
#
_entry.id   1db3da8eb67f0642744850eb455ab590
#
_cell.length_a   1.000
_cell.length_b   1.000
_cell.length_c   1.000
_cell.angle_alpha   90.00
_cell.angle_beta   90.00
_cell.angle_gamma   90.00
#
_symmetry.space_group_name_H-M   'P 1'
#
loop_
_entity.id
_entity.type
_entity.pdbx_description
1 polymer ?
#
loop_
_entity_poly.entity_id
_entity_poly.type
_entity_poly.pdbx_seq_one_letter_code
_entity_poly.pdbx_strand_id
1 'polypeptide(L)'
;LIFDFGQLIMISHLRMEGKYLLFTDQVPANKHFHLFFTLDDGSTLVYQDVRKFGTFDLLAKNQEEVYFARKKLGPEPTKKAFKYAPFERALMTSAKPIKSLLLEQKLVAGLGNIYVDEVLWAAKVHPETPARELSKAAMKRVHDRTIAILQLGIEKGGSTIRTYRNALGEDGTMQNYLQVYGKTGQPCPRCAS
;
A
#
# COMPACT_ATOMS: atom_id res chain seq x y z
N LEU A 1 -7.82 -5.32 2.39
CA LEU A 1 -8.26 -6.64 1.92
C LEU A 1 -9.77 -6.69 1.91
N ILE A 2 -10.33 -7.40 0.95
CA ILE A 2 -11.77 -7.67 0.88
C ILE A 2 -11.94 -9.19 0.90
N PHE A 3 -12.71 -9.68 1.87
CA PHE A 3 -13.12 -11.07 1.95
C PHE A 3 -14.57 -11.16 1.49
N ASP A 4 -14.84 -11.91 0.44
CA ASP A 4 -16.16 -12.08 -0.16
C ASP A 4 -16.80 -13.37 0.38
N PHE A 5 -17.89 -13.24 1.13
CA PHE A 5 -18.69 -14.35 1.67
C PHE A 5 -20.02 -14.51 0.92
N GLY A 6 -20.10 -14.09 -0.32
CA GLY A 6 -21.30 -14.15 -1.15
C GLY A 6 -22.26 -12.97 -0.92
N GLN A 7 -23.07 -13.00 0.12
CA GLN A 7 -24.00 -11.91 0.47
C GLN A 7 -23.36 -10.80 1.30
N LEU A 8 -22.29 -11.12 2.03
CA LEU A 8 -21.54 -10.23 2.88
C LEU A 8 -20.11 -10.08 2.38
N ILE A 9 -19.52 -8.93 2.63
CA ILE A 9 -18.09 -8.70 2.48
C ILE A 9 -17.50 -8.21 3.81
N MET A 10 -16.30 -8.63 4.12
CA MET A 10 -15.51 -8.09 5.22
C MET A 10 -14.34 -7.31 4.64
N ILE A 11 -14.26 -6.03 5.00
CA ILE A 11 -13.15 -5.16 4.61
C ILE A 11 -12.19 -5.10 5.79
N SER A 12 -10.97 -5.59 5.58
CA SER A 12 -9.90 -5.60 6.58
C SER A 12 -8.78 -4.64 6.19
N HIS A 13 -8.45 -3.71 7.09
CA HIS A 13 -7.30 -2.84 6.95
C HIS A 13 -6.24 -3.21 8.00
N LEU A 14 -5.12 -3.73 7.55
CA LEU A 14 -4.05 -4.27 8.39
C LEU A 14 -3.30 -3.22 9.20
N ARG A 15 -3.37 -1.96 8.81
CA ARG A 15 -2.59 -0.86 9.40
C ARG A 15 -1.09 -1.17 9.38
N MET A 16 -0.39 -1.02 10.53
CA MET A 16 1.08 -1.06 10.56
C MET A 16 1.66 -2.46 10.78
N GLU A 17 0.97 -3.32 11.54
CA GLU A 17 1.51 -4.62 11.95
C GLU A 17 0.53 -5.78 11.81
N GLY A 18 -0.71 -5.48 11.44
CA GLY A 18 -1.70 -6.53 11.18
C GLY A 18 -1.27 -7.44 10.03
N LYS A 19 -1.45 -8.74 10.19
CA LYS A 19 -1.16 -9.75 9.16
C LYS A 19 -2.06 -10.96 9.33
N TYR A 20 -2.20 -11.70 8.26
CA TYR A 20 -2.86 -13.00 8.26
C TYR A 20 -1.82 -14.10 8.19
N LEU A 21 -2.04 -15.18 8.92
CA LEU A 21 -1.24 -16.40 8.92
C LEU A 21 -2.15 -17.58 8.66
N LEU A 22 -1.74 -18.49 7.79
CA LEU A 22 -2.45 -19.71 7.47
C LEU A 22 -1.79 -20.88 8.23
N PHE A 23 -2.61 -21.65 8.94
CA PHE A 23 -2.20 -22.85 9.65
C PHE A 23 -2.98 -24.06 9.10
N THR A 24 -2.29 -25.09 8.68
CA THR A 24 -2.85 -26.38 8.28
C THR A 24 -2.98 -27.35 9.45
N ASP A 25 -2.22 -27.09 10.52
CA ASP A 25 -2.19 -27.87 11.74
C ASP A 25 -2.74 -27.03 12.92
N GLN A 26 -2.48 -27.50 14.14
CA GLN A 26 -2.92 -26.80 15.35
C GLN A 26 -2.33 -25.39 15.43
N VAL A 27 -3.21 -24.41 15.62
CA VAL A 27 -2.81 -23.02 15.82
C VAL A 27 -2.12 -22.87 17.17
N PRO A 28 -0.85 -22.40 17.24
CA PRO A 28 -0.15 -22.21 18.50
C PRO A 28 -0.77 -21.08 19.33
N ALA A 29 -0.67 -21.18 20.66
CA ALA A 29 -1.11 -20.11 21.55
C ALA A 29 -0.28 -18.84 21.36
N ASN A 30 -0.94 -17.72 21.03
CA ASN A 30 -0.30 -16.42 20.90
C ASN A 30 -1.27 -15.30 21.32
N LYS A 31 -0.84 -14.46 22.26
CA LYS A 31 -1.65 -13.35 22.80
C LYS A 31 -2.00 -12.26 21.77
N HIS A 32 -1.36 -12.27 20.61
CA HIS A 32 -1.59 -11.33 19.52
C HIS A 32 -2.45 -11.90 18.40
N PHE A 33 -2.98 -13.11 18.54
CA PHE A 33 -3.97 -13.69 17.65
C PHE A 33 -5.36 -13.24 18.09
N HIS A 34 -6.12 -12.61 17.19
CA HIS A 34 -7.36 -11.93 17.57
C HIS A 34 -8.58 -12.46 16.84
N LEU A 35 -8.46 -12.89 15.57
CA LEU A 35 -9.54 -13.49 14.79
C LEU A 35 -9.07 -14.79 14.16
N PHE A 36 -9.98 -15.74 14.10
CA PHE A 36 -9.74 -17.07 13.57
C PHE A 36 -10.84 -17.38 12.57
N PHE A 37 -10.47 -17.77 11.36
CA PHE A 37 -11.38 -18.16 10.29
C PHE A 37 -11.07 -19.61 9.91
N THR A 38 -12.00 -20.52 10.15
CA THR A 38 -11.89 -21.91 9.70
C THR A 38 -12.26 -21.94 8.21
N LEU A 39 -11.41 -22.52 7.39
CA LEU A 39 -11.60 -22.68 5.95
C LEU A 39 -12.18 -24.05 5.62
N ASP A 40 -12.70 -24.22 4.40
CA ASP A 40 -13.39 -25.42 3.95
C ASP A 40 -12.47 -26.67 3.92
N ASP A 41 -11.18 -26.44 3.73
CA ASP A 41 -10.14 -27.51 3.74
C ASP A 41 -9.67 -27.89 5.15
N GLY A 42 -10.28 -27.32 6.19
CA GLY A 42 -9.93 -27.57 7.59
C GLY A 42 -8.77 -26.71 8.10
N SER A 43 -8.12 -25.91 7.25
CA SER A 43 -7.09 -24.97 7.69
C SER A 43 -7.68 -23.78 8.44
N THR A 44 -6.85 -23.07 9.19
CA THR A 44 -7.27 -21.89 9.95
C THR A 44 -6.48 -20.66 9.52
N LEU A 45 -7.18 -19.64 9.01
CA LEU A 45 -6.61 -18.33 8.74
C LEU A 45 -6.73 -17.47 10.02
N VAL A 46 -5.59 -17.00 10.52
CA VAL A 46 -5.52 -16.26 11.78
C VAL A 46 -5.09 -14.82 11.52
N TYR A 47 -5.82 -13.86 12.10
CA TYR A 47 -5.39 -12.46 12.11
C TYR A 47 -4.56 -12.17 13.35
N GLN A 48 -3.31 -11.74 13.12
CA GLN A 48 -2.36 -11.32 14.14
C GLN A 48 -2.13 -9.80 14.06
N ASP A 49 -2.18 -9.13 15.22
CA ASP A 49 -1.81 -7.71 15.33
C ASP A 49 -1.31 -7.38 16.74
N VAL A 50 -0.02 -7.08 16.85
CA VAL A 50 0.62 -6.74 18.12
C VAL A 50 0.07 -5.42 18.70
N ARG A 51 -0.28 -4.47 17.81
CA ARG A 51 -0.71 -3.12 18.19
C ARG A 51 -2.22 -2.94 18.25
N LYS A 52 -2.99 -3.87 17.71
CA LYS A 52 -4.46 -3.83 17.63
C LYS A 52 -5.01 -2.58 16.92
N PHE A 53 -4.32 -2.13 15.86
CA PHE A 53 -4.75 -0.97 15.06
C PHE A 53 -5.52 -1.37 13.80
N GLY A 54 -5.50 -2.63 13.45
CA GLY A 54 -6.29 -3.14 12.34
C GLY A 54 -7.78 -2.92 12.55
N THR A 55 -8.50 -2.70 11.45
CA THR A 55 -9.94 -2.48 11.47
C THR A 55 -10.64 -3.45 10.55
N PHE A 56 -11.88 -3.80 10.93
CA PHE A 56 -12.75 -4.70 10.20
C PHE A 56 -14.12 -4.06 10.07
N ASP A 57 -14.62 -3.99 8.84
CA ASP A 57 -15.96 -3.53 8.54
C ASP A 57 -16.71 -4.66 7.83
N LEU A 58 -17.81 -5.15 8.39
CA LEU A 58 -18.68 -6.15 7.78
C LEU A 58 -19.87 -5.45 7.13
N LEU A 59 -20.08 -5.69 5.84
CA LEU A 59 -21.06 -5.00 5.03
C LEU A 59 -21.85 -5.98 4.15
N ALA A 60 -23.06 -5.61 3.78
CA ALA A 60 -23.72 -6.26 2.66
C ALA A 60 -22.94 -5.97 1.36
N LYS A 61 -22.82 -6.96 0.47
CA LYS A 61 -21.99 -6.85 -0.76
C LYS A 61 -22.38 -5.65 -1.64
N ASN A 62 -23.66 -5.32 -1.72
CA ASN A 62 -24.15 -4.17 -2.47
C ASN A 62 -23.76 -2.80 -1.87
N GLN A 63 -23.15 -2.76 -0.68
CA GLN A 63 -22.69 -1.52 -0.04
C GLN A 63 -21.21 -1.22 -0.30
N GLU A 64 -20.49 -2.08 -1.03
CA GLU A 64 -19.05 -1.94 -1.28
C GLU A 64 -18.69 -0.62 -1.95
N GLU A 65 -19.37 -0.28 -3.06
CA GLU A 65 -19.11 0.98 -3.79
C GLU A 65 -19.36 2.20 -2.92
N VAL A 66 -20.45 2.21 -2.16
CA VAL A 66 -20.79 3.31 -1.24
C VAL A 66 -19.74 3.46 -0.14
N TYR A 67 -19.25 2.34 0.40
CA TYR A 67 -18.19 2.34 1.40
C TYR A 67 -16.91 2.99 0.86
N PHE A 68 -16.41 2.55 -0.31
CA PHE A 68 -15.18 3.11 -0.88
C PHE A 68 -15.35 4.56 -1.35
N ALA A 69 -16.52 4.94 -1.85
CA ALA A 69 -16.82 6.34 -2.17
C ALA A 69 -16.72 7.25 -0.94
N ARG A 70 -17.21 6.80 0.24
CA ARG A 70 -17.08 7.54 1.51
C ARG A 70 -15.63 7.66 1.98
N LYS A 71 -14.80 6.63 1.77
CA LYS A 71 -13.36 6.66 2.11
C LYS A 71 -12.56 7.57 1.20
N LYS A 72 -13.10 7.99 0.05
CA LYS A 72 -12.45 8.86 -0.95
C LYS A 72 -11.09 8.32 -1.38
N LEU A 73 -10.96 7.00 -1.49
CA LEU A 73 -9.76 6.37 -2.01
C LEU A 73 -9.64 6.62 -3.51
N GLY A 74 -8.43 6.92 -3.94
CA GLY A 74 -8.09 7.01 -5.35
C GLY A 74 -8.11 5.65 -6.05
N PRO A 75 -7.97 5.64 -7.38
CA PRO A 75 -7.92 4.41 -8.15
C PRO A 75 -6.71 3.54 -7.77
N GLU A 76 -6.81 2.25 -8.04
CA GLU A 76 -5.67 1.34 -7.97
C GLU A 76 -4.56 1.74 -8.95
N PRO A 77 -3.26 1.57 -8.57
CA PRO A 77 -2.12 1.99 -9.36
C PRO A 77 -1.84 1.08 -10.56
N THR A 78 -2.84 0.87 -11.39
CA THR A 78 -2.76 0.07 -12.62
C THR A 78 -2.90 0.93 -13.86
N LYS A 79 -2.33 0.50 -14.99
CA LYS A 79 -2.49 1.20 -16.28
C LYS A 79 -3.97 1.38 -16.68
N LYS A 80 -4.82 0.45 -16.25
CA LYS A 80 -6.26 0.48 -16.53
C LYS A 80 -7.00 1.51 -15.68
N ALA A 81 -6.77 1.55 -14.38
CA ALA A 81 -7.52 2.37 -13.43
C ALA A 81 -6.89 3.75 -13.20
N PHE A 82 -5.57 3.85 -13.06
CA PHE A 82 -4.87 5.09 -12.76
C PHE A 82 -4.55 5.86 -14.06
N LYS A 83 -5.43 6.78 -14.44
CA LYS A 83 -5.29 7.58 -15.66
C LYS A 83 -4.49 8.86 -15.42
N TYR A 84 -3.60 9.19 -16.36
CA TYR A 84 -2.71 10.36 -16.23
C TYR A 84 -3.47 11.70 -16.21
N ALA A 85 -4.44 11.91 -17.09
CA ALA A 85 -5.09 13.22 -17.22
C ALA A 85 -5.84 13.69 -15.96
N PRO A 86 -6.63 12.86 -15.24
CA PRO A 86 -7.18 13.25 -13.94
C PRO A 86 -6.09 13.52 -12.89
N PHE A 87 -5.03 12.73 -12.86
CA PHE A 87 -3.90 12.90 -11.94
C PHE A 87 -3.17 14.23 -12.19
N GLU A 88 -2.82 14.55 -13.43
CA GLU A 88 -2.21 15.83 -13.82
C GLU A 88 -3.06 17.02 -13.35
N ARG A 89 -4.36 17.01 -13.66
CA ARG A 89 -5.27 18.10 -13.24
C ARG A 89 -5.27 18.32 -11.73
N ALA A 90 -5.29 17.24 -10.97
CA ALA A 90 -5.27 17.32 -9.51
C ALA A 90 -3.94 17.87 -8.97
N LEU A 91 -2.80 17.52 -9.56
CA LEU A 91 -1.50 18.07 -9.19
C LEU A 91 -1.41 19.56 -9.50
N MET A 92 -1.87 19.99 -10.67
CA MET A 92 -1.80 21.41 -11.11
C MET A 92 -2.56 22.37 -10.20
N THR A 93 -3.53 21.89 -9.43
CA THR A 93 -4.35 22.71 -8.53
C THR A 93 -3.88 22.67 -7.07
N SER A 94 -2.90 21.82 -6.72
CA SER A 94 -2.51 21.60 -5.34
C SER A 94 -1.20 22.32 -4.97
N ALA A 95 -1.26 23.15 -3.93
CA ALA A 95 -0.08 23.75 -3.31
C ALA A 95 0.62 22.84 -2.28
N LYS A 96 0.06 21.67 -1.97
CA LYS A 96 0.65 20.72 -1.02
C LYS A 96 1.95 20.14 -1.56
N PRO A 97 2.93 19.82 -0.69
CA PRO A 97 4.08 19.01 -1.06
C PRO A 97 3.63 17.70 -1.73
N ILE A 98 4.30 17.32 -2.81
CA ILE A 98 3.91 16.16 -3.62
C ILE A 98 3.88 14.87 -2.78
N LYS A 99 4.84 14.66 -1.87
CA LYS A 99 4.86 13.51 -0.97
C LYS A 99 3.61 13.46 -0.10
N SER A 100 3.26 14.56 0.56
CA SER A 100 2.08 14.64 1.42
C SER A 100 0.79 14.37 0.65
N LEU A 101 0.69 14.91 -0.56
CA LEU A 101 -0.48 14.74 -1.42
C LEU A 101 -0.66 13.28 -1.86
N LEU A 102 0.41 12.58 -2.19
CA LEU A 102 0.37 11.16 -2.56
C LEU A 102 0.02 10.26 -1.38
N LEU A 103 0.51 10.58 -0.17
CA LEU A 103 0.20 9.83 1.06
C LEU A 103 -1.27 9.94 1.49
N GLU A 104 -2.01 10.96 1.04
CA GLU A 104 -3.47 11.03 1.26
C GLU A 104 -4.25 9.91 0.57
N GLN A 105 -3.65 9.22 -0.37
CA GLN A 105 -4.23 8.10 -1.14
C GLN A 105 -5.53 8.44 -1.89
N LYS A 106 -5.83 9.73 -2.07
CA LYS A 106 -7.00 10.21 -2.82
C LYS A 106 -6.75 10.25 -4.33
N LEU A 107 -5.50 10.49 -4.73
CA LEU A 107 -5.11 10.53 -6.15
C LEU A 107 -4.82 9.14 -6.71
N VAL A 108 -4.27 8.29 -5.88
CA VAL A 108 -3.94 6.89 -6.17
C VAL A 108 -3.85 6.14 -4.85
N ALA A 109 -4.40 4.94 -4.78
CA ALA A 109 -4.30 4.08 -3.61
C ALA A 109 -2.97 3.31 -3.57
N GLY A 110 -2.59 2.79 -2.39
CA GLY A 110 -1.48 1.86 -2.22
C GLY A 110 -0.12 2.48 -1.91
N LEU A 111 0.04 3.81 -1.98
CA LEU A 111 1.29 4.48 -1.63
C LEU A 111 1.39 4.71 -0.12
N GLY A 112 2.31 4.01 0.55
CA GLY A 112 2.77 4.32 1.90
C GLY A 112 4.14 4.99 1.87
N ASN A 113 4.73 5.24 3.06
CA ASN A 113 6.02 5.94 3.19
C ASN A 113 7.15 5.30 2.38
N ILE A 114 7.21 3.97 2.34
CA ILE A 114 8.26 3.25 1.60
C ILE A 114 8.15 3.58 0.10
N TYR A 115 7.01 3.26 -0.47
CA TYR A 115 6.84 3.35 -1.92
C TYR A 115 6.76 4.79 -2.42
N VAL A 116 6.25 5.75 -1.64
CA VAL A 116 6.23 7.15 -2.06
C VAL A 116 7.63 7.72 -2.20
N ASP A 117 8.56 7.38 -1.29
CA ASP A 117 9.95 7.83 -1.36
C ASP A 117 10.67 7.24 -2.57
N GLU A 118 10.49 5.95 -2.83
CA GLU A 118 11.05 5.29 -4.01
C GLU A 118 10.49 5.85 -5.33
N VAL A 119 9.18 6.13 -5.38
CA VAL A 119 8.53 6.75 -6.55
C VAL A 119 9.12 8.12 -6.85
N LEU A 120 9.21 8.98 -5.82
CA LEU A 120 9.71 10.34 -6.00
C LEU A 120 11.20 10.36 -6.36
N TRP A 121 12.00 9.50 -5.73
CA TRP A 121 13.40 9.32 -6.14
C TRP A 121 13.52 8.86 -7.59
N ALA A 122 12.76 7.84 -8.00
CA ALA A 122 12.79 7.33 -9.37
C ALA A 122 12.27 8.38 -10.39
N ALA A 123 11.31 9.22 -9.99
CA ALA A 123 10.79 10.31 -10.82
C ALA A 123 11.72 11.54 -10.85
N LYS A 124 12.78 11.60 -10.03
CA LYS A 124 13.67 12.76 -9.85
C LYS A 124 12.90 14.00 -9.40
N VAL A 125 12.06 13.84 -8.37
CA VAL A 125 11.23 14.90 -7.80
C VAL A 125 11.53 15.00 -6.31
N HIS A 126 11.81 16.23 -5.85
CA HIS A 126 12.00 16.46 -4.42
C HIS A 126 10.65 16.32 -3.69
N PRO A 127 10.59 15.61 -2.55
CA PRO A 127 9.33 15.29 -1.87
C PRO A 127 8.55 16.52 -1.37
N GLU A 128 9.23 17.61 -1.06
CA GLU A 128 8.61 18.85 -0.57
C GLU A 128 8.21 19.82 -1.67
N THR A 129 8.49 19.50 -2.95
CA THR A 129 8.06 20.36 -4.07
C THR A 129 6.54 20.48 -4.07
N PRO A 130 5.97 21.71 -4.09
CA PRO A 130 4.54 21.89 -4.28
C PRO A 130 4.08 21.24 -5.56
N ALA A 131 3.00 20.44 -5.51
CA ALA A 131 2.59 19.63 -6.64
C ALA A 131 2.32 20.45 -7.92
N ARG A 132 1.73 21.65 -7.77
CA ARG A 132 1.46 22.57 -8.89
C ARG A 132 2.71 23.15 -9.57
N GLU A 133 3.87 23.10 -8.91
CA GLU A 133 5.13 23.62 -9.44
C GLU A 133 5.91 22.57 -10.25
N LEU A 134 5.41 21.33 -10.27
CA LEU A 134 6.00 20.29 -11.09
C LEU A 134 5.77 20.56 -12.58
N SER A 135 6.80 20.37 -13.39
CA SER A 135 6.61 20.35 -14.83
C SER A 135 5.74 19.16 -15.28
N LYS A 136 5.05 19.29 -16.39
CA LYS A 136 4.25 18.19 -16.97
C LYS A 136 5.06 16.90 -17.13
N ALA A 137 6.32 17.01 -17.55
CA ALA A 137 7.22 15.87 -17.67
C ALA A 137 7.53 15.23 -16.31
N ALA A 138 7.67 16.02 -15.23
CA ALA A 138 7.85 15.49 -13.88
C ALA A 138 6.58 14.80 -13.38
N MET A 139 5.41 15.40 -13.56
CA MET A 139 4.12 14.80 -13.23
C MET A 139 3.92 13.45 -13.94
N LYS A 140 4.26 13.39 -15.23
CA LYS A 140 4.19 12.14 -16.01
C LYS A 140 5.13 11.06 -15.45
N ARG A 141 6.36 11.44 -15.08
CA ARG A 141 7.29 10.49 -14.45
C ARG A 141 6.74 9.98 -13.11
N VAL A 142 6.20 10.85 -12.26
CA VAL A 142 5.59 10.41 -10.97
C VAL A 142 4.48 9.40 -11.23
N HIS A 143 3.57 9.68 -12.16
CA HIS A 143 2.49 8.76 -12.53
C HIS A 143 3.05 7.39 -12.97
N ASP A 144 3.97 7.37 -13.94
CA ASP A 144 4.47 6.11 -14.51
C ASP A 144 5.31 5.32 -13.49
N ARG A 145 6.11 6.01 -12.66
CA ARG A 145 6.89 5.37 -11.60
C ARG A 145 6.02 4.83 -10.47
N THR A 146 4.88 5.47 -10.18
CA THR A 146 3.90 4.93 -9.23
C THR A 146 3.44 3.54 -9.67
N ILE A 147 3.02 3.40 -10.93
CA ILE A 147 2.57 2.11 -11.46
C ILE A 147 3.71 1.08 -11.44
N ALA A 148 4.88 1.46 -11.95
CA ALA A 148 6.00 0.53 -12.08
C ALA A 148 6.53 0.02 -10.73
N ILE A 149 6.68 0.90 -9.74
CA ILE A 149 7.26 0.54 -8.44
C ILE A 149 6.28 -0.28 -7.61
N LEU A 150 4.98 0.05 -7.63
CA LEU A 150 3.99 -0.75 -6.94
C LEU A 150 3.81 -2.13 -7.58
N GLN A 151 3.88 -2.22 -8.91
CA GLN A 151 3.88 -3.50 -9.62
C GLN A 151 5.12 -4.34 -9.23
N LEU A 152 6.30 -3.74 -9.19
CA LEU A 152 7.51 -4.42 -8.71
C LEU A 152 7.36 -4.89 -7.27
N GLY A 153 6.74 -4.06 -6.40
CA GLY A 153 6.45 -4.43 -5.01
C GLY A 153 5.58 -5.68 -4.91
N ILE A 154 4.56 -5.80 -5.76
CA ILE A 154 3.71 -7.00 -5.84
C ILE A 154 4.53 -8.21 -6.30
N GLU A 155 5.29 -8.09 -7.39
CA GLU A 155 6.14 -9.15 -7.94
C GLU A 155 7.20 -9.66 -6.95
N LYS A 156 7.67 -8.79 -6.05
CA LYS A 156 8.67 -9.11 -5.03
C LYS A 156 8.05 -9.52 -3.68
N GLY A 157 6.74 -9.73 -3.61
CA GLY A 157 6.05 -10.15 -2.39
C GLY A 157 6.01 -9.11 -1.27
N GLY A 158 6.19 -7.83 -1.60
CA GLY A 158 6.24 -6.72 -0.62
C GLY A 158 7.62 -6.52 0.03
N SER A 159 7.68 -5.56 0.96
CA SER A 159 8.90 -5.20 1.68
C SER A 159 8.87 -5.75 3.10
N THR A 160 9.75 -6.70 3.43
CA THR A 160 9.99 -7.17 4.79
C THR A 160 11.12 -6.34 5.42
N ILE A 161 10.77 -5.19 6.01
CA ILE A 161 11.74 -4.32 6.69
C ILE A 161 11.82 -4.63 8.19
N ARG A 162 10.69 -5.04 8.79
CA ARG A 162 10.61 -5.40 10.22
C ARG A 162 9.91 -6.74 10.43
N THR A 163 8.59 -6.75 10.31
CA THR A 163 7.75 -7.87 10.75
C THR A 163 6.79 -8.38 9.68
N TYR A 164 6.79 -7.73 8.50
CA TYR A 164 5.91 -8.15 7.41
C TYR A 164 6.31 -9.54 6.91
N ARG A 165 5.32 -10.41 6.81
CA ARG A 165 5.37 -11.71 6.13
C ARG A 165 4.04 -11.93 5.43
N ASN A 166 4.05 -12.67 4.34
CA ASN A 166 2.82 -13.08 3.68
C ASN A 166 2.06 -14.11 4.51
N ALA A 167 0.86 -14.54 4.07
CA ALA A 167 0.04 -15.51 4.81
C ALA A 167 0.69 -16.88 4.98
N LEU A 168 1.66 -17.24 4.16
CA LEU A 168 2.46 -18.47 4.24
C LEU A 168 3.70 -18.34 5.14
N GLY A 169 3.89 -17.16 5.76
CA GLY A 169 5.04 -16.89 6.62
C GLY A 169 6.33 -16.52 5.89
N GLU A 170 6.27 -16.32 4.57
CA GLU A 170 7.43 -15.99 3.75
C GLU A 170 7.74 -14.50 3.76
N ASP A 171 9.02 -14.15 3.70
CA ASP A 171 9.48 -12.77 3.61
C ASP A 171 9.37 -12.25 2.16
N GLY A 172 8.91 -11.00 2.00
CA GLY A 172 9.05 -10.29 0.74
C GLY A 172 10.52 -9.98 0.45
N THR A 173 10.82 -9.64 -0.80
CA THR A 173 12.20 -9.33 -1.25
C THR A 173 12.35 -7.89 -1.77
N MET A 174 11.29 -7.09 -1.74
CA MET A 174 11.31 -5.72 -2.28
C MET A 174 12.30 -4.81 -1.56
N GLN A 175 12.64 -5.07 -0.28
CA GLN A 175 13.65 -4.30 0.46
C GLN A 175 15.03 -4.31 -0.22
N ASN A 176 15.36 -5.33 -0.99
CA ASN A 176 16.63 -5.42 -1.73
C ASN A 176 16.70 -4.48 -2.95
N TYR A 177 15.55 -3.93 -3.36
CA TYR A 177 15.42 -3.03 -4.51
C TYR A 177 15.24 -1.57 -4.11
N LEU A 178 15.11 -1.27 -2.80
CA LEU A 178 14.93 0.09 -2.29
C LEU A 178 16.21 0.91 -2.49
N GLN A 179 16.04 2.13 -2.98
CA GLN A 179 17.13 3.03 -3.34
C GLN A 179 17.39 4.09 -2.26
N VAL A 180 16.34 4.54 -1.56
CA VAL A 180 16.45 5.63 -0.58
C VAL A 180 15.79 5.34 0.76
N TYR A 181 14.72 4.56 0.79
CA TYR A 181 14.04 4.28 2.05
C TYR A 181 14.94 3.48 3.02
N GLY A 182 15.06 3.97 4.26
CA GLY A 182 15.92 3.36 5.28
C GLY A 182 17.40 3.65 5.12
N LYS A 183 17.82 4.52 4.20
CA LYS A 183 19.22 4.87 3.93
C LYS A 183 19.62 6.25 4.45
N THR A 184 19.00 6.71 5.52
CA THR A 184 19.32 8.00 6.15
C THR A 184 20.81 8.08 6.50
N GLY A 185 21.47 9.19 6.12
CA GLY A 185 22.90 9.41 6.34
C GLY A 185 23.82 8.70 5.34
N GLN A 186 23.28 7.94 4.39
CA GLN A 186 24.07 7.38 3.30
C GLN A 186 24.04 8.31 2.08
N PRO A 187 25.12 8.38 1.29
CA PRO A 187 25.15 9.18 0.07
C PRO A 187 24.09 8.67 -0.93
N CYS A 188 23.47 9.61 -1.62
CA CYS A 188 22.48 9.26 -2.65
C CYS A 188 23.14 8.42 -3.75
N PRO A 189 22.58 7.25 -4.13
CA PRO A 189 23.19 6.38 -5.16
C PRO A 189 23.22 7.00 -6.55
N ARG A 190 22.52 8.15 -6.75
CA ARG A 190 22.48 8.86 -8.04
C ARG A 190 23.43 10.07 -8.12
N CYS A 191 23.50 10.87 -7.05
CA CYS A 191 24.20 12.15 -7.08
C CYS A 191 25.25 12.28 -5.98
N ALA A 192 25.42 11.28 -5.14
CA ALA A 192 26.36 11.21 -4.02
C ALA A 192 26.23 12.36 -2.97
N SER A 193 25.12 13.11 -3.01
CA SER A 193 24.81 14.12 -1.99
C SER A 193 24.31 13.49 -0.70
#